data_6bf105ca88ba71e76b7866df4548f866
#
_entry.id   6bf105ca88ba71e76b7866df4548f866
#
_cell.length_a   1.000
_cell.length_b   1.000
_cell.length_c   1.000
_cell.angle_alpha   90.00
_cell.angle_beta   90.00
_cell.angle_gamma   90.00
#
_symmetry.space_group_name_H-M   'P 1'
#
loop_
_entity.id
_entity.type
_entity.pdbx_description
1 polymer ?
#
loop_
_entity_poly.entity_id
_entity_poly.type
_entity_poly.pdbx_seq_one_letter_code
_entity_poly.pdbx_strand_id
1 'polypeptide(L)'
;MAMPKIMKRGILCVALAIASVSVAGLRAQGQKELLPAPLPAQILTARKVFVSHAGGDTLGDYSGGPNRAYDQLYAAVKGWGRYELVAAPADAELVFEISFAIPLVGENVTGGGSGHTLVSSRPVKDPQFRLSIRDLKTHVLLWTFTEHVQSALLQGNRDKNFDLAMAALVNDIRNVAGQPAATASNK
;
A
#
# COMPACT_ATOMS: atom_id res chain seq x y z
N MET A 1 -25.83 75.94 23.29
CA MET A 1 -25.05 76.84 24.13
C MET A 1 -23.81 76.06 24.59
N ALA A 2 -22.64 76.61 24.21
CA ALA A 2 -21.30 76.31 24.71
C ALA A 2 -20.65 74.90 24.46
N MET A 3 -19.83 74.81 23.44
CA MET A 3 -18.49 74.20 23.53
C MET A 3 -17.66 74.97 24.59
N PRO A 4 -16.58 74.46 25.18
CA PRO A 4 -15.38 73.88 24.55
C PRO A 4 -14.68 72.81 25.46
N LYS A 5 -13.71 72.07 25.06
CA LYS A 5 -12.27 72.36 25.04
C LYS A 5 -11.44 71.17 24.62
N ILE A 6 -10.67 71.35 23.64
CA ILE A 6 -9.51 70.60 23.21
C ILE A 6 -8.50 70.40 24.37
N MET A 7 -7.97 69.20 24.58
CA MET A 7 -6.67 69.03 25.21
C MET A 7 -5.87 67.92 24.52
N LYS A 8 -4.89 68.35 23.75
CA LYS A 8 -3.77 67.62 23.17
C LYS A 8 -2.82 67.16 24.27
N ARG A 9 -2.41 65.95 24.27
CA ARG A 9 -1.18 65.40 24.87
C ARG A 9 -1.15 63.94 24.46
N GLY A 10 -0.15 63.36 23.89
CA GLY A 10 1.25 63.59 23.78
C GLY A 10 1.75 62.27 23.24
N ILE A 11 2.44 62.33 22.12
CA ILE A 11 3.02 61.20 21.40
C ILE A 11 4.13 60.61 22.29
N LEU A 12 4.06 59.32 22.63
CA LEU A 12 5.22 58.55 23.08
C LEU A 12 5.37 57.33 22.19
N CYS A 13 6.14 57.48 21.11
CA CYS A 13 6.59 56.38 20.29
C CYS A 13 7.61 55.54 21.06
N VAL A 14 7.21 54.40 21.55
CA VAL A 14 8.13 53.36 22.00
C VAL A 14 8.37 52.47 20.82
N ALA A 15 9.48 52.66 20.13
CA ALA A 15 10.00 51.76 19.11
C ALA A 15 10.48 50.48 19.77
N LEU A 16 9.68 49.43 19.75
CA LEU A 16 10.08 48.10 20.16
C LEU A 16 10.80 47.45 18.96
N ALA A 17 12.10 47.51 18.99
CA ALA A 17 12.96 46.79 18.05
C ALA A 17 12.82 45.27 18.33
N ILE A 18 12.01 44.58 17.52
CA ILE A 18 11.94 43.12 17.52
C ILE A 18 13.17 42.64 16.74
N ALA A 19 14.18 42.17 17.50
CA ALA A 19 15.29 41.44 16.95
C ALA A 19 14.78 40.12 16.35
N SER A 20 14.62 40.08 15.05
CA SER A 20 14.34 38.86 14.30
C SER A 20 15.60 37.97 14.37
N VAL A 21 15.61 37.02 15.30
CA VAL A 21 16.55 35.93 15.28
C VAL A 21 16.20 35.07 14.08
N SER A 22 16.88 35.28 12.99
CA SER A 22 16.88 34.39 11.82
C SER A 22 17.49 33.07 12.27
N VAL A 23 16.63 32.08 12.58
CA VAL A 23 17.05 30.69 12.67
C VAL A 23 17.38 30.25 11.24
N ALA A 24 18.61 30.58 10.84
CA ALA A 24 19.16 30.08 9.59
C ALA A 24 19.32 28.56 9.71
N GLY A 25 18.43 27.83 9.02
CA GLY A 25 18.77 26.62 8.32
C GLY A 25 19.48 25.54 9.10
N LEU A 26 18.72 24.73 9.88
CA LEU A 26 19.04 23.28 9.84
C LEU A 26 18.74 22.84 8.40
N ARG A 27 19.76 22.90 7.56
CA ARG A 27 19.78 22.16 6.31
C ARG A 27 19.60 20.70 6.71
N ALA A 28 18.41 20.16 6.42
CA ALA A 28 18.19 18.73 6.35
C ALA A 28 19.35 18.18 5.52
N GLN A 29 20.23 17.41 6.17
CA GLN A 29 21.26 16.64 5.48
C GLN A 29 20.50 15.85 4.43
N GLY A 30 20.77 16.13 3.16
CA GLY A 30 20.09 15.51 2.04
C GLY A 30 20.12 14.00 2.26
N GLN A 31 18.94 13.41 2.48
CA GLN A 31 18.79 11.98 2.33
C GLN A 31 19.33 11.68 0.94
N LYS A 32 20.48 11.02 0.89
CA LYS A 32 21.04 10.50 -0.35
C LYS A 32 19.92 9.64 -0.92
N GLU A 33 19.28 10.15 -1.96
CA GLU A 33 18.20 9.46 -2.65
C GLU A 33 18.77 8.11 -3.09
N LEU A 34 18.35 7.05 -2.39
CA LEU A 34 18.78 5.71 -2.74
C LEU A 34 18.15 5.42 -4.10
N LEU A 35 18.99 5.30 -5.12
CA LEU A 35 18.51 4.86 -6.43
C LEU A 35 17.81 3.52 -6.25
N PRO A 36 16.59 3.37 -6.79
CA PRO A 36 15.88 2.10 -6.70
C PRO A 36 16.71 0.99 -7.33
N ALA A 37 16.67 -0.19 -6.73
CA ALA A 37 17.34 -1.36 -7.29
C ALA A 37 16.85 -1.60 -8.73
N PRO A 38 17.75 -2.00 -9.64
CA PRO A 38 17.34 -2.29 -11.02
C PRO A 38 16.34 -3.45 -11.03
N LEU A 39 15.31 -3.31 -11.84
CA LEU A 39 14.33 -4.37 -12.03
C LEU A 39 14.96 -5.56 -12.75
N PRO A 40 14.68 -6.80 -12.33
CA PRO A 40 15.13 -7.98 -13.04
C PRO A 40 14.61 -7.99 -14.48
N ALA A 41 15.53 -8.12 -15.45
CA ALA A 41 15.17 -8.09 -16.88
C ALA A 41 14.14 -9.17 -17.25
N GLN A 42 14.15 -10.31 -16.54
CA GLN A 42 13.22 -11.41 -16.75
C GLN A 42 11.77 -10.98 -16.62
N ILE A 43 11.44 -10.09 -15.65
CA ILE A 43 10.08 -9.58 -15.47
C ILE A 43 9.62 -8.78 -16.69
N LEU A 44 10.54 -8.01 -17.30
CA LEU A 44 10.26 -7.14 -18.43
C LEU A 44 10.15 -7.93 -19.74
N THR A 45 10.94 -9.01 -19.89
CA THR A 45 11.05 -9.75 -21.16
C THR A 45 10.18 -10.98 -21.25
N ALA A 46 9.77 -11.55 -20.13
CA ALA A 46 8.91 -12.73 -20.09
C ALA A 46 7.58 -12.50 -20.82
N ARG A 47 7.09 -13.56 -21.45
CA ARG A 47 5.80 -13.59 -22.14
C ARG A 47 4.82 -14.56 -21.52
N LYS A 48 5.31 -15.67 -20.97
CA LYS A 48 4.50 -16.77 -20.42
C LYS A 48 4.57 -16.81 -18.91
N VAL A 49 3.40 -16.78 -18.29
CA VAL A 49 3.26 -16.77 -16.82
C VAL A 49 2.33 -17.88 -16.38
N PHE A 50 2.77 -18.62 -15.36
CA PHE A 50 1.91 -19.50 -14.59
C PHE A 50 1.49 -18.79 -13.30
N VAL A 51 0.19 -18.74 -13.03
CA VAL A 51 -0.33 -18.20 -11.76
C VAL A 51 -0.55 -19.36 -10.82
N SER A 52 0.03 -19.28 -9.62
CA SER A 52 -0.06 -20.29 -8.57
C SER A 52 -0.67 -19.74 -7.31
N HIS A 53 -1.36 -20.61 -6.57
CA HIS A 53 -1.86 -20.31 -5.23
C HIS A 53 -0.92 -20.92 -4.20
N ALA A 54 -0.28 -20.08 -3.38
CA ALA A 54 0.68 -20.51 -2.36
C ALA A 54 0.02 -20.92 -1.03
N GLY A 55 -1.31 -21.01 -1.01
CA GLY A 55 -2.04 -21.22 0.24
C GLY A 55 -2.20 -19.92 1.02
N GLY A 56 -2.32 -20.03 2.33
CA GLY A 56 -2.50 -18.92 3.24
C GLY A 56 -3.61 -19.16 4.26
N ASP A 57 -3.97 -18.11 4.99
CA ASP A 57 -5.01 -18.17 5.99
C ASP A 57 -6.40 -18.30 5.33
N THR A 58 -7.31 -18.94 6.06
CA THR A 58 -8.69 -19.07 5.60
C THR A 58 -9.33 -17.71 5.51
N LEU A 59 -10.01 -17.46 4.39
CA LEU A 59 -10.76 -16.21 4.14
C LEU A 59 -12.06 -16.11 4.98
N GLY A 60 -12.11 -16.69 6.20
CA GLY A 60 -13.31 -16.77 7.01
C GLY A 60 -14.03 -15.44 7.26
N ASP A 61 -13.27 -14.35 7.21
CA ASP A 61 -13.80 -12.99 7.38
C ASP A 61 -14.20 -12.31 6.05
N TYR A 62 -14.00 -12.98 4.91
CA TYR A 62 -14.26 -12.47 3.56
C TYR A 62 -15.16 -13.41 2.77
N SER A 63 -16.00 -12.88 1.89
CA SER A 63 -16.82 -13.70 1.00
C SER A 63 -16.03 -14.19 -0.21
N GLY A 64 -16.57 -15.16 -0.96
CA GLY A 64 -16.01 -15.63 -2.23
C GLY A 64 -15.12 -16.88 -2.16
N GLY A 65 -14.96 -17.47 -0.97
CA GLY A 65 -14.27 -18.75 -0.79
C GLY A 65 -12.74 -18.68 -0.82
N PRO A 66 -12.06 -19.83 -0.62
CA PRO A 66 -10.61 -19.88 -0.39
C PRO A 66 -9.77 -19.47 -1.60
N ASN A 67 -10.30 -19.59 -2.81
CA ASN A 67 -9.57 -19.30 -4.04
C ASN A 67 -9.77 -17.86 -4.54
N ARG A 68 -10.55 -17.01 -3.84
CA ARG A 68 -10.90 -15.65 -4.31
C ARG A 68 -9.67 -14.84 -4.72
N ALA A 69 -8.59 -14.86 -3.92
CA ALA A 69 -7.37 -14.12 -4.23
C ALA A 69 -6.73 -14.60 -5.55
N TYR A 70 -6.65 -15.91 -5.73
CA TYR A 70 -6.15 -16.52 -6.95
C TYR A 70 -7.03 -16.19 -8.16
N ASP A 71 -8.35 -16.37 -8.04
CA ASP A 71 -9.30 -16.15 -9.13
C ASP A 71 -9.28 -14.69 -9.59
N GLN A 72 -9.21 -13.74 -8.65
CA GLN A 72 -9.15 -12.31 -8.98
C GLN A 72 -7.82 -11.93 -9.63
N LEU A 73 -6.69 -12.43 -9.11
CA LEU A 73 -5.39 -12.19 -9.73
C LEU A 73 -5.33 -12.78 -11.14
N TYR A 74 -5.78 -14.05 -11.30
CA TYR A 74 -5.82 -14.71 -12.59
C TYR A 74 -6.63 -13.92 -13.62
N ALA A 75 -7.84 -13.49 -13.24
CA ALA A 75 -8.70 -12.70 -14.10
C ALA A 75 -8.07 -11.35 -14.47
N ALA A 76 -7.44 -10.68 -13.51
CA ALA A 76 -6.80 -9.39 -13.71
C ALA A 76 -5.58 -9.48 -14.65
N VAL A 77 -4.71 -10.48 -14.46
CA VAL A 77 -3.54 -10.72 -15.32
C VAL A 77 -3.97 -11.13 -16.73
N LYS A 78 -5.00 -11.98 -16.84
CA LYS A 78 -5.60 -12.37 -18.14
C LYS A 78 -6.19 -11.16 -18.85
N GLY A 79 -6.95 -10.33 -18.14
CA GLY A 79 -7.57 -9.12 -18.72
C GLY A 79 -6.55 -8.05 -19.10
N TRP A 80 -5.40 -8.01 -18.45
CA TRP A 80 -4.30 -7.11 -18.81
C TRP A 80 -3.67 -7.46 -20.16
N GLY A 81 -3.55 -8.76 -20.49
CA GLY A 81 -3.05 -9.21 -21.77
C GLY A 81 -1.56 -8.98 -22.03
N ARG A 82 -0.78 -8.58 -21.01
CA ARG A 82 0.67 -8.43 -21.12
C ARG A 82 1.37 -9.77 -21.19
N TYR A 83 0.82 -10.76 -20.49
CA TYR A 83 1.35 -12.11 -20.41
C TYR A 83 0.37 -13.13 -20.98
N GLU A 84 0.89 -14.16 -21.62
CA GLU A 84 0.17 -15.37 -21.94
C GLU A 84 0.11 -16.25 -20.67
N LEU A 85 -1.11 -16.53 -20.20
CA LEU A 85 -1.29 -17.43 -19.07
C LEU A 85 -1.27 -18.88 -19.53
N VAL A 86 -0.36 -19.67 -18.96
CA VAL A 86 -0.22 -21.10 -19.26
C VAL A 86 -0.81 -21.96 -18.17
N ALA A 87 -1.31 -23.14 -18.53
CA ALA A 87 -1.94 -24.07 -17.61
C ALA A 87 -0.94 -24.98 -16.88
N ALA A 88 0.23 -25.23 -17.48
CA ALA A 88 1.27 -26.05 -16.88
C ALA A 88 2.45 -25.18 -16.46
N PRO A 89 3.00 -25.36 -15.24
CA PRO A 89 4.18 -24.63 -14.82
C PRO A 89 5.36 -24.77 -15.77
N ALA A 90 5.57 -25.96 -16.33
CA ALA A 90 6.68 -26.25 -17.23
C ALA A 90 6.71 -25.38 -18.50
N ASP A 91 5.56 -24.83 -18.90
CA ASP A 91 5.44 -23.99 -20.09
C ASP A 91 5.67 -22.50 -19.80
N ALA A 92 5.82 -22.14 -18.51
CA ALA A 92 5.98 -20.76 -18.07
C ALA A 92 7.44 -20.32 -18.08
N GLU A 93 7.64 -19.01 -18.18
CA GLU A 93 8.93 -18.36 -17.96
C GLU A 93 8.99 -17.80 -16.52
N LEU A 94 7.85 -17.30 -16.02
CA LEU A 94 7.71 -16.81 -14.65
C LEU A 94 6.53 -17.50 -13.95
N VAL A 95 6.67 -17.62 -12.64
CA VAL A 95 5.58 -18.03 -11.74
C VAL A 95 5.17 -16.83 -10.90
N PHE A 96 3.88 -16.49 -10.93
CA PHE A 96 3.23 -15.55 -10.04
C PHE A 96 2.52 -16.34 -8.95
N GLU A 97 3.08 -16.31 -7.76
CA GLU A 97 2.62 -17.10 -6.63
C GLU A 97 1.94 -16.18 -5.61
N ILE A 98 0.61 -16.29 -5.48
CA ILE A 98 -0.17 -15.45 -4.57
C ILE A 98 -0.57 -16.21 -3.30
N SER A 99 -0.48 -15.54 -2.17
CA SER A 99 -1.04 -15.97 -0.89
C SER A 99 -1.80 -14.83 -0.23
N PHE A 100 -2.72 -15.19 0.66
CA PHE A 100 -3.38 -14.26 1.57
C PHE A 100 -3.07 -14.66 2.99
N ALA A 101 -2.58 -13.74 3.81
CA ALA A 101 -2.20 -13.98 5.20
C ALA A 101 -2.85 -12.96 6.14
N ILE A 102 -3.13 -13.39 7.37
CA ILE A 102 -3.71 -12.54 8.43
C ILE A 102 -2.78 -12.60 9.66
N PRO A 103 -1.57 -12.01 9.58
CA PRO A 103 -0.65 -12.02 10.71
C PRO A 103 -1.22 -11.22 11.89
N LEU A 104 -0.90 -11.68 13.09
CA LEU A 104 -1.13 -10.94 14.32
C LEU A 104 0.02 -9.94 14.50
N VAL A 105 -0.29 -8.65 14.52
CA VAL A 105 0.71 -7.57 14.61
C VAL A 105 0.75 -6.88 15.98
N GLY A 106 -0.15 -7.26 16.88
CA GLY A 106 -0.19 -6.70 18.22
C GLY A 106 -1.46 -7.07 19.00
N GLU A 107 -1.62 -6.44 20.15
CA GLU A 107 -2.81 -6.54 20.98
C GLU A 107 -3.26 -5.14 21.42
N ASN A 108 -4.54 -4.86 21.26
CA ASN A 108 -5.15 -3.68 21.90
C ASN A 108 -5.59 -4.04 23.30
N VAL A 109 -4.92 -3.49 24.31
CA VAL A 109 -5.26 -3.67 25.72
C VAL A 109 -6.11 -2.50 26.17
N THR A 110 -7.36 -2.74 26.54
CA THR A 110 -8.24 -1.74 27.14
C THR A 110 -8.34 -2.01 28.62
N GLY A 111 -7.72 -1.13 29.45
CA GLY A 111 -7.81 -1.15 30.90
C GLY A 111 -8.94 -0.22 31.37
N GLY A 112 -9.82 -0.73 32.23
CA GLY A 112 -10.81 0.10 32.95
C GLY A 112 -10.20 0.76 34.17
N GLY A 113 -10.42 2.06 34.36
CA GLY A 113 -9.98 2.79 35.54
C GLY A 113 -10.78 2.41 36.79
N SER A 114 -10.11 2.53 37.97
CA SER A 114 -10.64 2.54 39.30
C SER A 114 -11.49 1.35 39.77
N GLY A 115 -10.83 0.32 40.27
CA GLY A 115 -11.43 -0.59 41.27
C GLY A 115 -11.72 -2.03 40.84
N HIS A 116 -12.00 -2.33 39.57
CA HIS A 116 -12.11 -3.69 39.03
C HIS A 116 -11.49 -3.75 37.65
N THR A 117 -10.26 -4.21 37.57
CA THR A 117 -9.48 -4.24 36.32
C THR A 117 -9.89 -5.45 35.50
N LEU A 118 -10.96 -5.34 34.72
CA LEU A 118 -11.14 -6.23 33.60
C LEU A 118 -10.23 -5.71 32.47
N VAL A 119 -9.07 -6.31 32.37
CA VAL A 119 -8.18 -6.11 31.22
C VAL A 119 -8.74 -6.95 30.07
N SER A 120 -9.24 -6.29 29.05
CA SER A 120 -9.64 -6.94 27.80
C SER A 120 -8.53 -6.74 26.79
N SER A 121 -7.94 -7.83 26.29
CA SER A 121 -7.02 -7.77 25.17
C SER A 121 -7.74 -8.24 23.89
N ARG A 122 -7.53 -7.52 22.79
CA ARG A 122 -8.03 -7.92 21.48
C ARG A 122 -6.85 -7.98 20.51
N PRO A 123 -6.63 -9.12 19.85
CA PRO A 123 -5.57 -9.25 18.86
C PRO A 123 -5.81 -8.29 17.69
N VAL A 124 -4.75 -7.61 17.27
CA VAL A 124 -4.74 -6.77 16.07
C VAL A 124 -4.26 -7.63 14.90
N LYS A 125 -5.13 -7.79 13.92
CA LYS A 125 -4.88 -8.54 12.69
C LYS A 125 -4.53 -7.57 11.57
N ASP A 126 -3.60 -7.97 10.71
CA ASP A 126 -3.16 -7.22 9.53
C ASP A 126 -3.31 -8.08 8.26
N PRO A 127 -4.53 -8.16 7.69
CA PRO A 127 -4.76 -8.95 6.50
C PRO A 127 -3.97 -8.39 5.32
N GLN A 128 -3.29 -9.27 4.58
CA GLN A 128 -2.44 -8.84 3.47
C GLN A 128 -2.34 -9.90 2.36
N PHE A 129 -2.24 -9.42 1.13
CA PHE A 129 -1.77 -10.23 0.01
C PHE A 129 -0.25 -10.24 -0.02
N ARG A 130 0.30 -11.38 -0.39
CA ARG A 130 1.70 -11.49 -0.77
C ARG A 130 1.78 -12.15 -2.13
N LEU A 131 2.43 -11.48 -3.06
CA LEU A 131 2.71 -12.02 -4.39
C LEU A 131 4.22 -12.15 -4.56
N SER A 132 4.67 -13.34 -4.94
CA SER A 132 6.06 -13.62 -5.30
C SER A 132 6.16 -13.86 -6.81
N ILE A 133 7.13 -13.22 -7.45
CA ILE A 133 7.51 -13.49 -8.86
C ILE A 133 8.80 -14.29 -8.85
N ARG A 134 8.76 -15.48 -9.43
CA ARG A 134 9.91 -16.38 -9.54
C ARG A 134 10.25 -16.66 -11.00
N ASP A 135 11.53 -16.73 -11.29
CA ASP A 135 12.02 -17.31 -12.54
C ASP A 135 11.93 -18.83 -12.46
N LEU A 136 11.26 -19.44 -13.42
CA LEU A 136 11.06 -20.88 -13.39
C LEU A 136 12.35 -21.68 -13.68
N LYS A 137 13.23 -21.14 -14.54
CA LYS A 137 14.47 -21.83 -14.93
C LYS A 137 15.50 -21.87 -13.83
N THR A 138 15.62 -20.77 -13.10
CA THR A 138 16.63 -20.62 -12.04
C THR A 138 16.06 -20.84 -10.64
N HIS A 139 14.72 -20.88 -10.50
CA HIS A 139 13.99 -20.91 -9.22
C HIS A 139 14.27 -19.71 -8.30
N VAL A 140 14.88 -18.65 -8.83
CA VAL A 140 15.22 -17.44 -8.07
C VAL A 140 13.97 -16.60 -7.86
N LEU A 141 13.78 -16.10 -6.64
CA LEU A 141 12.78 -15.09 -6.33
C LEU A 141 13.26 -13.76 -6.92
N LEU A 142 12.53 -13.25 -7.90
CA LEU A 142 12.85 -12.01 -8.61
C LEU A 142 12.27 -10.78 -7.91
N TRP A 143 11.03 -10.89 -7.41
CA TRP A 143 10.30 -9.78 -6.81
C TRP A 143 9.24 -10.26 -5.84
N THR A 144 8.89 -9.40 -4.89
CA THR A 144 7.77 -9.66 -3.97
C THR A 144 6.98 -8.37 -3.77
N PHE A 145 5.67 -8.50 -3.79
CA PHE A 145 4.74 -7.45 -3.39
C PHE A 145 4.03 -7.86 -2.10
N THR A 146 3.74 -6.88 -1.27
CA THR A 146 2.86 -7.04 -0.12
C THR A 146 1.86 -5.90 -0.14
N GLU A 147 0.56 -6.24 -0.13
CA GLU A 147 -0.52 -5.27 -0.16
C GLU A 147 -1.46 -5.52 1.01
N HIS A 148 -1.63 -4.51 1.87
CA HIS A 148 -2.44 -4.61 3.07
C HIS A 148 -3.92 -4.39 2.77
N VAL A 149 -4.78 -5.21 3.38
CA VAL A 149 -6.23 -5.07 3.27
C VAL A 149 -6.75 -4.33 4.49
N GLN A 150 -7.32 -3.15 4.29
CA GLN A 150 -7.87 -2.37 5.39
C GLN A 150 -8.97 -3.15 6.13
N SER A 151 -8.84 -3.22 7.46
CA SER A 151 -9.84 -3.85 8.30
C SER A 151 -11.14 -3.06 8.32
N ALA A 152 -12.27 -3.75 8.38
CA ALA A 152 -13.59 -3.15 8.52
C ALA A 152 -14.52 -4.03 9.37
N LEU A 153 -15.50 -3.41 10.03
CA LEU A 153 -16.47 -4.15 10.87
C LEU A 153 -17.52 -4.86 10.02
N LEU A 154 -18.01 -4.20 8.98
CA LEU A 154 -19.08 -4.73 8.13
C LEU A 154 -18.50 -5.60 7.01
N GLN A 155 -19.17 -6.72 6.73
CA GLN A 155 -18.77 -7.68 5.69
C GLN A 155 -18.57 -6.99 4.33
N GLY A 156 -19.56 -6.19 3.88
CA GLY A 156 -19.47 -5.52 2.60
C GLY A 156 -18.28 -4.56 2.47
N ASN A 157 -17.90 -3.90 3.58
CA ASN A 157 -16.72 -3.04 3.57
C ASN A 157 -15.42 -3.85 3.56
N ARG A 158 -15.38 -5.00 4.27
CA ARG A 158 -14.23 -5.92 4.20
C ARG A 158 -14.01 -6.42 2.78
N ASP A 159 -15.10 -6.86 2.13
CA ASP A 159 -15.04 -7.35 0.76
C ASP A 159 -14.61 -6.26 -0.23
N LYS A 160 -15.12 -5.03 -0.06
CA LYS A 160 -14.69 -3.88 -0.86
C LYS A 160 -13.19 -3.58 -0.66
N ASN A 161 -12.72 -3.60 0.59
CA ASN A 161 -11.30 -3.34 0.90
C ASN A 161 -10.40 -4.44 0.33
N PHE A 162 -10.86 -5.69 0.33
CA PHE A 162 -10.18 -6.81 -0.32
C PHE A 162 -10.02 -6.56 -1.82
N ASP A 163 -11.08 -6.14 -2.50
CA ASP A 163 -11.05 -5.85 -3.94
C ASP A 163 -10.15 -4.65 -4.26
N LEU A 164 -10.16 -3.61 -3.41
CA LEU A 164 -9.28 -2.44 -3.57
C LEU A 164 -7.80 -2.82 -3.41
N ALA A 165 -7.47 -3.63 -2.41
CA ALA A 165 -6.11 -4.09 -2.20
C ALA A 165 -5.64 -5.00 -3.35
N MET A 166 -6.50 -5.88 -3.86
CA MET A 166 -6.19 -6.68 -5.04
C MET A 166 -5.94 -5.79 -6.27
N ALA A 167 -6.74 -4.75 -6.47
CA ALA A 167 -6.53 -3.81 -7.57
C ALA A 167 -5.22 -3.03 -7.43
N ALA A 168 -4.83 -2.64 -6.21
CA ALA A 168 -3.55 -2.00 -5.93
C ALA A 168 -2.38 -2.95 -6.25
N LEU A 169 -2.44 -4.19 -5.77
CA LEU A 169 -1.45 -5.23 -6.07
C LEU A 169 -1.25 -5.42 -7.59
N VAL A 170 -2.36 -5.50 -8.35
CA VAL A 170 -2.30 -5.63 -9.81
C VAL A 170 -1.66 -4.39 -10.47
N ASN A 171 -1.95 -3.20 -9.97
CA ASN A 171 -1.33 -1.97 -10.46
C ASN A 171 0.18 -1.96 -10.20
N ASP A 172 0.62 -2.44 -9.04
CA ASP A 172 2.05 -2.56 -8.71
C ASP A 172 2.77 -3.54 -9.63
N ILE A 173 2.14 -4.68 -9.93
CA ILE A 173 2.67 -5.62 -10.93
C ILE A 173 2.82 -4.93 -12.29
N ARG A 174 1.81 -4.17 -12.72
CA ARG A 174 1.83 -3.43 -14.00
C ARG A 174 2.95 -2.40 -14.05
N ASN A 175 3.16 -1.68 -12.96
CA ASN A 175 4.23 -0.67 -12.84
C ASN A 175 5.61 -1.31 -12.98
N VAL A 176 5.83 -2.47 -12.35
CA VAL A 176 7.10 -3.20 -12.39
C VAL A 176 7.32 -3.89 -13.75
N ALA A 177 6.27 -4.51 -14.31
CA ALA A 177 6.38 -5.26 -15.56
C ALA A 177 6.34 -4.40 -16.84
N GLY A 178 6.18 -3.09 -16.68
CA GLY A 178 5.96 -2.15 -17.77
C GLY A 178 4.53 -2.27 -18.34
N GLN A 179 3.85 -1.15 -18.44
CA GLN A 179 2.59 -1.11 -19.19
C GLN A 179 2.92 -1.28 -20.67
N PRO A 180 2.20 -2.15 -21.43
CA PRO A 180 2.28 -2.07 -22.86
C PRO A 180 1.88 -0.64 -23.24
N ALA A 181 2.67 0.02 -24.08
CA ALA A 181 2.29 1.31 -24.61
C ALA A 181 0.87 1.16 -25.17
N ALA A 182 -0.06 1.98 -24.67
CA ALA A 182 -1.40 2.01 -25.20
C ALA A 182 -1.25 2.25 -26.70
N THR A 183 -1.56 1.25 -27.51
CA THR A 183 -1.61 1.41 -28.96
C THR A 183 -2.66 2.48 -29.18
N ALA A 184 -2.19 3.69 -29.54
CA ALA A 184 -3.07 4.76 -29.95
C ALA A 184 -3.91 4.21 -31.10
N SER A 185 -5.15 3.87 -30.81
CA SER A 185 -6.13 3.55 -31.83
C SER A 185 -6.43 4.86 -32.53
N ASN A 186 -5.66 5.16 -33.58
CA ASN A 186 -6.04 6.18 -34.55
C ASN A 186 -7.31 5.71 -35.24
N LYS A 187 -8.43 6.32 -34.86
CA LYS A 187 -9.66 6.35 -35.62
C LYS A 187 -9.72 7.64 -36.41
#